data_5d32721721e56ac0ae1f319d348dfb36
#
_entry.id   5d32721721e56ac0ae1f319d348dfb36
#
_cell.length_a   1.000
_cell.length_b   1.000
_cell.length_c   1.000
_cell.angle_alpha   90.00
_cell.angle_beta   90.00
_cell.angle_gamma   90.00
#
_symmetry.space_group_name_H-M   'P 1'
#
loop_
_entity.id
_entity.type
_entity.pdbx_description
1 polymer ?
#
loop_
_entity_poly.entity_id
_entity_poly.type
_entity_poly.pdbx_seq_one_letter_code
_entity_poly.pdbx_strand_id
1 'polypeptide(L)'
;PANHPERYRIIYVPSVRLCAIQRWIHKNILSLLPSSCYSYAFDKNKSIKDCAERHMGCNWLIKVDVQNFFESITEDQVYFEFKKMGYAPLLSYELASLCTKERESPPYSKWTKYHYERVRTWNKIAQYQRTRKRFLPQGAPTSPLLSNLVMIPFDKKMGEIAQREGFVYTRYADDLYLSTANKNFNRKKALLIIKQIYDLLRAFKFKPNFAKTKISS
;
A
#
# COMPACT_ATOMS: atom_id res chain seq x y z
N PRO A 1 0.24 -29.22 4.25
CA PRO A 1 0.23 -29.04 2.81
C PRO A 1 1.48 -28.28 2.38
N ALA A 2 2.59 -29.02 2.27
CA ALA A 2 3.92 -28.49 1.95
C ALA A 2 4.11 -28.12 0.46
N ASN A 3 3.08 -28.23 -0.37
CA ASN A 3 3.23 -28.22 -1.83
C ASN A 3 2.67 -26.99 -2.55
N HIS A 4 2.28 -25.92 -1.84
CA HIS A 4 1.80 -24.68 -2.47
C HIS A 4 2.54 -23.47 -1.90
N PRO A 5 3.69 -23.08 -2.48
CA PRO A 5 4.49 -21.92 -2.02
C PRO A 5 3.70 -20.60 -2.05
N GLU A 6 2.69 -20.49 -2.88
CA GLU A 6 1.76 -19.34 -2.98
C GLU A 6 0.86 -19.12 -1.75
N ARG A 7 0.80 -20.08 -0.82
CA ARG A 7 0.00 -19.97 0.42
C ARG A 7 0.76 -19.33 1.59
N TYR A 8 2.05 -19.08 1.45
CA TYR A 8 2.87 -18.50 2.51
C TYR A 8 3.13 -17.03 2.26
N ARG A 9 2.95 -16.22 3.29
CA ARG A 9 3.37 -14.81 3.27
C ARG A 9 4.74 -14.71 3.90
N ILE A 10 5.67 -14.08 3.21
CA ILE A 10 7.00 -13.81 3.75
C ILE A 10 6.89 -12.62 4.70
N ILE A 11 7.24 -12.83 5.95
CA ILE A 11 7.34 -11.77 6.96
C ILE A 11 8.82 -11.46 7.15
N TYR A 12 9.18 -10.20 6.97
CA TYR A 12 10.54 -9.72 7.12
C TYR A 12 10.74 -9.16 8.53
N VAL A 13 11.53 -9.85 9.34
CA VAL A 13 11.86 -9.40 10.69
C VAL A 13 13.15 -8.57 10.61
N PRO A 14 13.13 -7.27 10.96
CA PRO A 14 14.32 -6.46 10.99
C PRO A 14 15.27 -6.92 12.11
N SER A 15 16.58 -6.69 11.95
CA SER A 15 17.54 -6.92 13.04
C SER A 15 17.16 -6.09 14.29
N VAL A 16 17.62 -6.50 15.46
CA VAL A 16 17.29 -5.82 16.73
C VAL A 16 17.59 -4.32 16.66
N ARG A 17 18.77 -3.94 16.13
CA ARG A 17 19.16 -2.52 15.97
C ARG A 17 18.24 -1.78 15.00
N LEU A 18 17.97 -2.35 13.84
CA LEU A 18 17.09 -1.74 12.85
C LEU A 18 15.65 -1.62 13.39
N CYS A 19 15.17 -2.63 14.10
CA CYS A 19 13.86 -2.61 14.74
C CYS A 19 13.74 -1.47 15.76
N ALA A 20 14.77 -1.22 16.57
CA ALA A 20 14.81 -0.11 17.52
C ALA A 20 14.73 1.25 16.81
N ILE A 21 15.50 1.45 15.73
CA ILE A 21 15.45 2.66 14.89
C ILE A 21 14.07 2.83 14.26
N GLN A 22 13.51 1.79 13.67
CA GLN A 22 12.19 1.84 13.04
C GLN A 22 11.07 2.12 14.07
N ARG A 23 11.15 1.59 15.28
CA ARG A 23 10.23 1.93 16.38
C ARG A 23 10.35 3.39 16.79
N TRP A 24 11.58 3.92 16.82
CA TRP A 24 11.80 5.33 17.09
C TRP A 24 11.19 6.22 16.01
N ILE A 25 11.42 5.92 14.72
CA ILE A 25 10.80 6.62 13.57
C ILE A 25 9.29 6.55 13.66
N HIS A 26 8.73 5.36 13.94
CA HIS A 26 7.29 5.17 14.11
C HIS A 26 6.73 6.10 15.20
N LYS A 27 7.36 6.09 16.38
CA LYS A 27 6.86 6.84 17.56
C LYS A 27 7.03 8.35 17.41
N ASN A 28 8.18 8.81 16.92
CA ASN A 28 8.56 10.22 17.00
C ASN A 28 8.33 10.99 15.69
N ILE A 29 8.10 10.30 14.59
CA ILE A 29 7.85 10.92 13.28
C ILE A 29 6.46 10.53 12.77
N LEU A 30 6.24 9.25 12.49
CA LEU A 30 5.06 8.81 11.72
C LEU A 30 3.76 8.90 12.52
N SER A 31 3.79 8.59 13.83
CA SER A 31 2.59 8.59 14.67
C SER A 31 2.04 10.00 14.97
N LEU A 32 2.77 11.04 14.62
CA LEU A 32 2.36 12.43 14.76
C LEU A 32 1.57 12.94 13.55
N LEU A 33 1.54 12.18 12.47
CA LEU A 33 0.93 12.60 11.23
C LEU A 33 -0.53 12.14 11.15
N PRO A 34 -1.41 12.94 10.55
CA PRO A 34 -2.80 12.55 10.36
C PRO A 34 -2.90 11.42 9.35
N SER A 35 -3.75 10.44 9.64
CA SER A 35 -4.13 9.41 8.68
C SER A 35 -5.29 9.89 7.81
N SER A 36 -5.54 9.18 6.69
CA SER A 36 -6.73 9.41 5.87
C SER A 36 -8.01 9.18 6.68
N CYS A 37 -9.02 10.06 6.51
CA CYS A 37 -10.34 9.86 7.13
C CYS A 37 -11.01 8.55 6.68
N TYR A 38 -10.64 8.03 5.53
CA TYR A 38 -11.13 6.77 4.97
C TYR A 38 -10.37 5.54 5.47
N SER A 39 -9.17 5.70 6.08
CA SER A 39 -8.38 4.59 6.60
C SER A 39 -8.78 4.24 8.03
N TYR A 40 -9.02 2.94 8.27
CA TYR A 40 -9.42 2.39 9.56
C TYR A 40 -8.39 1.41 10.14
N ALA A 41 -7.41 0.96 9.35
CA ALA A 41 -6.33 0.12 9.84
C ALA A 41 -5.16 0.97 10.34
N PHE A 42 -4.44 0.46 11.34
CA PHE A 42 -3.21 1.04 11.88
C PHE A 42 -3.35 2.45 12.50
N ASP A 43 -4.57 2.90 12.71
CA ASP A 43 -4.90 4.15 13.42
C ASP A 43 -5.25 3.83 14.87
N LYS A 44 -4.71 4.60 15.83
CA LYS A 44 -4.95 4.37 17.26
C LYS A 44 -6.39 4.58 17.67
N ASN A 45 -7.11 5.43 16.95
CA ASN A 45 -8.45 5.88 17.28
C ASN A 45 -9.53 5.19 16.43
N LYS A 46 -9.15 4.21 15.61
CA LYS A 46 -10.08 3.51 14.71
C LYS A 46 -9.86 1.99 14.78
N SER A 47 -10.94 1.26 14.67
CA SER A 47 -10.94 -0.19 14.73
C SER A 47 -11.61 -0.81 13.50
N ILE A 48 -11.49 -2.12 13.36
CA ILE A 48 -12.23 -2.88 12.34
C ILE A 48 -13.75 -2.79 12.56
N LYS A 49 -14.18 -2.63 13.83
CA LYS A 49 -15.58 -2.46 14.18
C LYS A 49 -16.11 -1.14 13.62
N ASP A 50 -15.40 -0.03 13.85
CA ASP A 50 -15.77 1.28 13.31
C ASP A 50 -15.82 1.27 11.77
N CYS A 51 -14.92 0.53 11.12
CA CYS A 51 -14.94 0.31 9.68
C CYS A 51 -16.23 -0.40 9.25
N ALA A 52 -16.60 -1.48 9.92
CA ALA A 52 -17.80 -2.26 9.62
C ALA A 52 -19.11 -1.46 9.88
N GLU A 53 -19.15 -0.68 10.95
CA GLU A 53 -20.30 0.16 11.30
C GLU A 53 -20.64 1.18 10.21
N ARG A 54 -19.65 1.68 9.47
CA ARG A 54 -19.87 2.59 8.32
C ARG A 54 -20.68 1.96 7.19
N HIS A 55 -20.73 0.64 7.12
CA HIS A 55 -21.40 -0.11 6.06
C HIS A 55 -22.68 -0.80 6.52
N MET A 56 -23.13 -0.56 7.78
CA MET A 56 -24.38 -1.15 8.27
C MET A 56 -25.59 -0.62 7.49
N GLY A 57 -26.57 -1.50 7.26
CA GLY A 57 -27.81 -1.16 6.55
C GLY A 57 -27.64 -0.93 5.05
N CYS A 58 -26.50 -1.28 4.46
CA CYS A 58 -26.31 -1.22 3.02
C CYS A 58 -27.05 -2.36 2.31
N ASN A 59 -27.55 -2.08 1.09
CA ASN A 59 -28.11 -3.11 0.21
C ASN A 59 -27.05 -3.78 -0.65
N TRP A 60 -25.93 -3.09 -0.92
CA TRP A 60 -24.84 -3.59 -1.73
C TRP A 60 -23.49 -3.25 -1.11
N LEU A 61 -22.60 -4.23 -1.11
CA LEU A 61 -21.22 -4.08 -0.65
C LEU A 61 -20.27 -4.60 -1.73
N ILE A 62 -19.31 -3.77 -2.12
CA ILE A 62 -18.20 -4.11 -3.01
C ILE A 62 -16.93 -4.15 -2.17
N LYS A 63 -16.21 -5.27 -2.21
CA LYS A 63 -14.89 -5.42 -1.63
C LYS A 63 -13.86 -5.60 -2.73
N VAL A 64 -12.78 -4.81 -2.70
CA VAL A 64 -11.61 -4.95 -3.58
C VAL A 64 -10.36 -5.06 -2.73
N ASP A 65 -9.53 -6.05 -2.98
CA ASP A 65 -8.25 -6.30 -2.31
C ASP A 65 -7.10 -5.83 -3.20
N VAL A 66 -6.07 -5.23 -2.59
CA VAL A 66 -4.86 -4.81 -3.30
C VAL A 66 -3.80 -5.90 -3.21
N GLN A 67 -3.38 -6.42 -4.38
CA GLN A 67 -2.38 -7.50 -4.45
C GLN A 67 -1.02 -7.02 -3.94
N ASN A 68 -0.40 -7.79 -3.03
CA ASN A 68 0.94 -7.53 -2.48
C ASN A 68 1.09 -6.08 -1.99
N PHE A 69 0.13 -5.60 -1.22
CA PHE A 69 -0.03 -4.20 -0.84
C PHE A 69 1.28 -3.56 -0.35
N PHE A 70 1.88 -4.07 0.71
CA PHE A 70 3.13 -3.53 1.26
C PHE A 70 4.27 -3.59 0.24
N GLU A 71 4.42 -4.71 -0.46
CA GLU A 71 5.49 -4.90 -1.44
C GLU A 71 5.29 -4.07 -2.72
N SER A 72 4.09 -3.54 -2.94
CA SER A 72 3.79 -2.62 -4.04
C SER A 72 4.23 -1.19 -3.76
N ILE A 73 4.46 -0.85 -2.49
CA ILE A 73 4.92 0.48 -2.08
C ILE A 73 6.43 0.54 -2.21
N THR A 74 6.91 1.44 -3.07
CA THR A 74 8.33 1.58 -3.40
C THR A 74 9.07 2.53 -2.47
N GLU A 75 10.41 2.41 -2.41
CA GLU A 75 11.28 3.35 -1.69
C GLU A 75 11.05 4.80 -2.13
N ASP A 76 10.84 5.04 -3.43
CA ASP A 76 10.56 6.38 -3.95
C ASP A 76 9.29 6.98 -3.34
N GLN A 77 8.21 6.19 -3.22
CA GLN A 77 6.99 6.66 -2.58
C GLN A 77 7.23 7.02 -1.10
N VAL A 78 7.98 6.18 -0.38
CA VAL A 78 8.35 6.44 1.02
C VAL A 78 9.26 7.66 1.14
N TYR A 79 10.23 7.82 0.24
CA TYR A 79 11.08 9.01 0.15
C TYR A 79 10.26 10.29 0.01
N PHE A 80 9.29 10.30 -0.90
CA PHE A 80 8.43 11.48 -1.10
C PHE A 80 7.56 11.79 0.11
N GLU A 81 7.14 10.80 0.90
CA GLU A 81 6.44 11.08 2.16
C GLU A 81 7.36 11.83 3.15
N PHE A 82 8.60 11.39 3.37
CA PHE A 82 9.56 12.11 4.20
C PHE A 82 9.90 13.51 3.64
N LYS A 83 9.98 13.65 2.33
CA LYS A 83 10.14 14.97 1.68
C LYS A 83 8.98 15.91 1.97
N LYS A 84 7.74 15.45 1.92
CA LYS A 84 6.54 16.23 2.25
C LYS A 84 6.53 16.69 3.72
N MET A 85 7.16 15.94 4.63
CA MET A 85 7.34 16.32 6.02
C MET A 85 8.38 17.43 6.24
N GLY A 86 9.09 17.86 5.18
CA GLY A 86 10.08 18.92 5.23
C GLY A 86 11.53 18.45 5.43
N TYR A 87 11.79 17.15 5.47
CA TYR A 87 13.16 16.64 5.59
C TYR A 87 14.00 16.96 4.34
N ALA A 88 15.30 17.26 4.56
CA ALA A 88 16.27 17.45 3.47
C ALA A 88 16.34 16.20 2.56
N PRO A 89 16.69 16.35 1.27
CA PRO A 89 16.67 15.22 0.32
C PRO A 89 17.48 14.00 0.78
N LEU A 90 18.70 14.22 1.27
CA LEU A 90 19.56 13.15 1.75
C LEU A 90 18.95 12.43 2.94
N LEU A 91 18.47 13.17 3.94
CA LEU A 91 17.85 12.58 5.13
C LEU A 91 16.55 11.83 4.78
N SER A 92 15.74 12.37 3.86
CA SER A 92 14.55 11.66 3.37
C SER A 92 14.89 10.33 2.71
N TYR A 93 15.98 10.28 1.96
CA TYR A 93 16.48 9.07 1.33
C TYR A 93 16.99 8.05 2.36
N GLU A 94 17.76 8.49 3.35
CA GLU A 94 18.26 7.60 4.43
C GLU A 94 17.11 7.04 5.27
N LEU A 95 16.12 7.88 5.63
CA LEU A 95 14.92 7.43 6.36
C LEU A 95 14.11 6.42 5.53
N ALA A 96 13.91 6.68 4.23
CA ALA A 96 13.24 5.73 3.34
C ALA A 96 14.00 4.41 3.23
N SER A 97 15.32 4.49 3.14
CA SER A 97 16.20 3.33 3.10
C SER A 97 16.11 2.47 4.36
N LEU A 98 16.06 3.10 5.55
CA LEU A 98 15.87 2.39 6.82
C LEU A 98 14.50 1.72 6.94
N CYS A 99 13.48 2.26 6.27
CA CYS A 99 12.10 1.74 6.30
C CYS A 99 11.78 0.72 5.21
N THR A 100 12.65 0.57 4.21
CA THR A 100 12.41 -0.32 3.05
C THR A 100 13.43 -1.43 2.97
N LYS A 101 13.04 -2.54 2.32
CA LYS A 101 13.91 -3.69 2.08
C LYS A 101 14.18 -3.84 0.58
N GLU A 102 15.39 -4.20 0.24
CA GLU A 102 15.76 -4.57 -1.13
C GLU A 102 15.06 -5.86 -1.53
N ARG A 103 14.53 -5.89 -2.76
CA ARG A 103 13.93 -7.11 -3.30
C ARG A 103 15.04 -8.10 -3.60
N GLU A 104 15.00 -9.23 -2.94
CA GLU A 104 15.91 -10.34 -3.24
C GLU A 104 15.63 -10.80 -4.69
N SER A 105 16.69 -10.92 -5.49
CA SER A 105 16.59 -11.62 -6.76
C SER A 105 16.21 -13.07 -6.45
N PRO A 106 15.29 -13.69 -7.20
CA PRO A 106 15.04 -15.11 -7.02
C PRO A 106 16.37 -15.86 -7.11
N PRO A 107 16.60 -16.89 -6.28
CA PRO A 107 17.79 -17.69 -6.36
C PRO A 107 17.96 -18.12 -7.82
N TYR A 108 19.15 -17.97 -8.32
CA TYR A 108 19.59 -18.16 -9.70
C TYR A 108 18.79 -19.28 -10.41
N SER A 109 17.76 -18.96 -11.14
CA SER A 109 17.18 -19.88 -12.10
C SER A 109 18.09 -19.80 -13.34
N LYS A 110 18.65 -20.94 -13.79
CA LYS A 110 19.54 -21.06 -14.95
C LYS A 110 18.97 -20.48 -16.27
N TRP A 111 17.79 -19.88 -16.25
CA TRP A 111 17.03 -19.44 -17.42
C TRP A 111 16.83 -17.93 -17.55
N THR A 112 17.23 -17.12 -16.56
CA THR A 112 17.17 -15.67 -16.70
C THR A 112 18.51 -15.13 -17.20
N LYS A 113 18.65 -15.00 -18.52
CA LYS A 113 19.64 -14.12 -19.13
C LYS A 113 19.31 -12.69 -18.68
N TYR A 114 19.99 -12.20 -17.67
CA TYR A 114 19.93 -10.79 -17.33
C TYR A 114 20.63 -10.00 -18.42
N HIS A 115 19.90 -9.22 -19.20
CA HIS A 115 20.44 -8.10 -19.92
C HIS A 115 20.87 -7.06 -18.90
N TYR A 116 22.16 -7.03 -18.59
CA TYR A 116 22.79 -5.89 -17.97
C TYR A 116 22.77 -4.75 -19.01
N GLU A 117 21.77 -3.87 -18.95
CA GLU A 117 21.91 -2.56 -19.56
C GLU A 117 23.00 -1.82 -18.77
N ARG A 118 24.20 -1.75 -19.35
CA ARG A 118 25.24 -0.83 -18.92
C ARG A 118 24.74 0.59 -19.16
N VAL A 119 24.06 1.16 -18.17
CA VAL A 119 23.82 2.60 -18.17
C VAL A 119 25.15 3.28 -17.90
N ARG A 120 25.83 3.73 -18.95
CA ARG A 120 27.00 4.61 -18.86
C ARG A 120 26.52 5.96 -18.35
N THR A 121 26.43 6.14 -17.06
CA THR A 121 26.23 7.46 -16.45
C THR A 121 27.56 7.92 -15.85
N TRP A 122 28.24 8.79 -16.59
CA TRP A 122 29.36 9.56 -16.09
C TRP A 122 28.84 10.50 -14.99
N ASN A 123 29.51 10.55 -13.84
CA ASN A 123 29.27 11.46 -12.70
C ASN A 123 28.21 11.08 -11.66
N LYS A 124 27.94 9.79 -11.43
CA LYS A 124 27.16 9.38 -10.25
C LYS A 124 28.03 8.63 -9.25
N ILE A 125 27.94 8.98 -7.97
CA ILE A 125 28.63 8.29 -6.88
C ILE A 125 28.09 6.85 -6.82
N ALA A 126 28.95 5.86 -7.05
CA ALA A 126 28.57 4.45 -7.24
C ALA A 126 27.73 3.87 -6.06
N GLN A 127 27.99 4.31 -4.84
CA GLN A 127 27.28 3.87 -3.65
C GLN A 127 25.80 4.31 -3.59
N TYR A 128 25.40 5.33 -4.39
CA TYR A 128 24.02 5.77 -4.51
C TYR A 128 23.32 5.22 -5.77
N GLN A 129 24.02 4.42 -6.58
CA GLN A 129 23.43 3.74 -7.73
C GLN A 129 22.84 2.39 -7.29
N ARG A 130 21.60 2.39 -6.81
CA ARG A 130 20.89 1.16 -6.50
C ARG A 130 20.23 0.62 -7.75
N THR A 131 20.71 -0.52 -8.24
CA THR A 131 20.11 -1.27 -9.35
C THR A 131 18.88 -2.06 -8.92
N ARG A 132 18.73 -2.31 -7.63
CA ARG A 132 17.65 -3.13 -7.06
C ARG A 132 16.53 -2.28 -6.50
N LYS A 133 15.31 -2.62 -6.88
CA LYS A 133 14.09 -1.97 -6.37
C LYS A 133 13.88 -2.35 -4.91
N ARG A 134 13.64 -1.35 -4.08
CA ARG A 134 13.29 -1.52 -2.66
C ARG A 134 11.79 -1.32 -2.47
N PHE A 135 11.25 -1.98 -1.48
CA PHE A 135 9.82 -1.97 -1.17
C PHE A 135 9.58 -1.94 0.35
N LEU A 136 8.35 -1.63 0.74
CA LEU A 136 7.93 -1.61 2.13
C LEU A 136 7.73 -3.06 2.63
N PRO A 137 8.55 -3.55 3.60
CA PRO A 137 8.47 -4.95 4.02
C PRO A 137 7.28 -5.21 4.94
N GLN A 138 6.61 -6.34 4.77
CA GLN A 138 5.64 -6.81 5.75
C GLN A 138 6.36 -7.30 7.01
N GLY A 139 6.03 -6.72 8.19
CA GLY A 139 6.64 -7.07 9.48
C GLY A 139 7.54 -5.98 10.07
N ALA A 140 7.90 -4.93 9.32
CA ALA A 140 8.63 -3.80 9.87
C ALA A 140 7.71 -2.85 10.66
N PRO A 141 8.14 -2.29 11.80
CA PRO A 141 7.33 -1.39 12.64
C PRO A 141 6.81 -0.14 11.91
N THR A 142 7.52 0.35 10.91
CA THR A 142 7.16 1.57 10.17
C THR A 142 6.19 1.33 9.02
N SER A 143 6.12 0.09 8.51
CA SER A 143 5.34 -0.23 7.29
C SER A 143 3.86 0.10 7.40
N PRO A 144 3.16 -0.15 8.52
CA PRO A 144 1.73 0.16 8.64
C PRO A 144 1.42 1.64 8.44
N LEU A 145 2.10 2.54 9.15
CA LEU A 145 1.83 3.98 9.04
C LEU A 145 2.30 4.55 7.71
N LEU A 146 3.46 4.14 7.20
CA LEU A 146 3.94 4.56 5.89
C LEU A 146 2.98 4.15 4.78
N SER A 147 2.40 2.95 4.84
CA SER A 147 1.41 2.53 3.86
C SER A 147 0.17 3.42 3.89
N ASN A 148 -0.29 3.83 5.07
CA ASN A 148 -1.40 4.76 5.20
C ASN A 148 -1.08 6.14 4.60
N LEU A 149 0.11 6.68 4.84
CA LEU A 149 0.54 7.97 4.29
C LEU A 149 0.61 7.95 2.76
N VAL A 150 1.23 6.93 2.19
CA VAL A 150 1.33 6.75 0.72
C VAL A 150 -0.05 6.65 0.08
N MET A 151 -1.04 6.09 0.78
CA MET A 151 -2.40 5.93 0.27
C MET A 151 -3.28 7.17 0.39
N ILE A 152 -2.89 8.23 1.11
CA ILE A 152 -3.71 9.44 1.28
C ILE A 152 -4.21 10.02 -0.05
N PRO A 153 -3.36 10.21 -1.10
CA PRO A 153 -3.82 10.74 -2.37
C PRO A 153 -4.80 9.81 -3.10
N PHE A 154 -4.61 8.50 -2.99
CA PHE A 154 -5.53 7.51 -3.52
C PHE A 154 -6.88 7.58 -2.79
N ASP A 155 -6.86 7.57 -1.46
CA ASP A 155 -8.06 7.63 -0.62
C ASP A 155 -8.89 8.88 -0.92
N LYS A 156 -8.24 10.03 -1.12
CA LYS A 156 -8.91 11.28 -1.50
C LYS A 156 -9.66 11.12 -2.82
N LYS A 157 -8.98 10.62 -3.87
CA LYS A 157 -9.60 10.38 -5.17
C LYS A 157 -10.71 9.34 -5.13
N MET A 158 -10.51 8.28 -4.36
CA MET A 158 -11.52 7.23 -4.18
C MET A 158 -12.75 7.77 -3.43
N GLY A 159 -12.54 8.63 -2.42
CA GLY A 159 -13.62 9.31 -1.71
C GLY A 159 -14.45 10.23 -2.62
N GLU A 160 -13.80 10.98 -3.52
CA GLU A 160 -14.47 11.82 -4.53
C GLU A 160 -15.35 10.97 -5.47
N ILE A 161 -14.83 9.82 -5.92
CA ILE A 161 -15.61 8.87 -6.74
C ILE A 161 -16.78 8.31 -5.95
N ALA A 162 -16.55 7.86 -4.72
CA ALA A 162 -17.59 7.29 -3.87
C ALA A 162 -18.70 8.29 -3.59
N GLN A 163 -18.38 9.53 -3.26
CA GLN A 163 -19.35 10.59 -3.03
C GLN A 163 -20.21 10.86 -4.27
N ARG A 164 -19.58 10.99 -5.44
CA ARG A 164 -20.27 11.22 -6.72
C ARG A 164 -21.24 10.10 -7.08
N GLU A 165 -20.85 8.86 -6.82
CA GLU A 165 -21.64 7.67 -7.17
C GLU A 165 -22.60 7.23 -6.05
N GLY A 166 -22.66 7.96 -4.91
CA GLY A 166 -23.55 7.65 -3.78
C GLY A 166 -23.12 6.43 -2.98
N PHE A 167 -21.82 6.25 -2.78
CA PHE A 167 -21.25 5.20 -1.95
C PHE A 167 -20.60 5.73 -0.67
N VAL A 168 -20.63 4.90 0.37
CA VAL A 168 -19.74 5.00 1.52
C VAL A 168 -18.46 4.25 1.20
N TYR A 169 -17.31 4.92 1.31
CA TYR A 169 -15.98 4.34 1.11
C TYR A 169 -15.22 4.24 2.42
N THR A 170 -14.60 3.09 2.66
CA THR A 170 -13.61 2.89 3.72
C THR A 170 -12.47 2.00 3.23
N ARG A 171 -11.30 2.12 3.86
CA ARG A 171 -10.16 1.25 3.62
C ARG A 171 -9.65 0.64 4.92
N TYR A 172 -9.44 -0.66 4.94
CA TYR A 172 -8.78 -1.38 6.02
C TYR A 172 -7.52 -2.05 5.48
N ALA A 173 -6.36 -1.42 5.65
CA ALA A 173 -5.08 -1.82 5.06
C ALA A 173 -5.15 -1.92 3.52
N ASP A 174 -5.11 -3.15 3.00
CA ASP A 174 -5.20 -3.54 1.59
C ASP A 174 -6.63 -3.75 1.08
N ASP A 175 -7.61 -3.81 1.99
CA ASP A 175 -9.01 -4.03 1.66
C ASP A 175 -9.76 -2.69 1.47
N LEU A 176 -10.35 -2.49 0.31
CA LEU A 176 -11.20 -1.36 -0.05
C LEU A 176 -12.67 -1.79 0.02
N TYR A 177 -13.48 -1.06 0.75
CA TYR A 177 -14.90 -1.33 0.90
C TYR A 177 -15.73 -0.16 0.37
N LEU A 178 -16.70 -0.46 -0.47
CA LEU A 178 -17.69 0.51 -0.95
C LEU A 178 -19.08 -0.07 -0.74
N SER A 179 -19.96 0.70 -0.09
CA SER A 179 -21.35 0.26 0.13
C SER A 179 -22.33 1.34 -0.28
N THR A 180 -23.54 0.90 -0.67
CA THR A 180 -24.65 1.79 -0.98
C THR A 180 -25.96 1.20 -0.50
N ALA A 181 -26.84 2.06 0.02
CA ALA A 181 -28.22 1.71 0.38
C ALA A 181 -29.21 1.87 -0.80
N ASN A 182 -28.72 2.23 -1.99
CA ASN A 182 -29.56 2.46 -3.16
C ASN A 182 -30.21 1.15 -3.63
N LYS A 183 -31.54 1.05 -3.49
CA LYS A 183 -32.33 -0.13 -3.91
C LYS A 183 -32.34 -0.33 -5.44
N ASN A 184 -32.10 0.74 -6.21
CA ASN A 184 -32.06 0.69 -7.68
C ASN A 184 -30.65 0.37 -8.22
N PHE A 185 -29.70 0.08 -7.34
CA PHE A 185 -28.37 -0.37 -7.72
C PHE A 185 -28.42 -1.81 -8.21
N ASN A 186 -27.57 -2.15 -9.16
CA ASN A 186 -27.55 -3.49 -9.76
C ASN A 186 -26.11 -3.95 -10.09
N ARG A 187 -25.98 -5.24 -10.43
CA ARG A 187 -24.70 -5.85 -10.72
C ARG A 187 -23.96 -5.20 -11.91
N LYS A 188 -24.67 -4.71 -12.92
CA LYS A 188 -24.03 -4.01 -14.06
C LYS A 188 -23.34 -2.72 -13.60
N LYS A 189 -24.03 -1.92 -12.76
CA LYS A 189 -23.44 -0.72 -12.17
C LYS A 189 -22.26 -1.06 -11.23
N ALA A 190 -22.35 -2.16 -10.46
CA ALA A 190 -21.25 -2.62 -9.62
C ALA A 190 -19.98 -2.90 -10.42
N LEU A 191 -20.10 -3.55 -11.57
CA LEU A 191 -18.96 -3.84 -12.45
C LEU A 191 -18.33 -2.56 -13.02
N LEU A 192 -19.12 -1.54 -13.33
CA LEU A 192 -18.59 -0.23 -13.77
C LEU A 192 -17.79 0.46 -12.65
N ILE A 193 -18.29 0.43 -11.41
CA ILE A 193 -17.58 0.97 -10.26
C ILE A 193 -16.28 0.20 -10.01
N ILE A 194 -16.32 -1.13 -10.06
CA ILE A 194 -15.11 -1.97 -9.92
C ILE A 194 -14.07 -1.61 -10.99
N LYS A 195 -14.50 -1.38 -12.23
CA LYS A 195 -13.61 -0.93 -13.30
C LYS A 195 -12.95 0.41 -12.95
N GLN A 196 -13.71 1.39 -12.47
CA GLN A 196 -13.16 2.70 -12.04
C GLN A 196 -12.14 2.52 -10.90
N ILE A 197 -12.42 1.66 -9.91
CA ILE A 197 -11.50 1.35 -8.81
C ILE A 197 -10.21 0.73 -9.35
N TYR A 198 -10.31 -0.22 -10.28
CA TYR A 198 -9.14 -0.87 -10.88
C TYR A 198 -8.29 0.11 -11.68
N ASP A 199 -8.90 0.99 -12.44
CA ASP A 199 -8.19 2.00 -13.22
C ASP A 199 -7.51 3.01 -12.31
N LEU A 200 -8.16 3.41 -11.20
CA LEU A 200 -7.56 4.26 -10.19
C LEU A 200 -6.37 3.56 -9.49
N LEU A 201 -6.51 2.29 -9.08
CA LEU A 201 -5.41 1.52 -8.50
C LEU A 201 -4.20 1.47 -9.44
N ARG A 202 -4.41 1.19 -10.73
CA ARG A 202 -3.34 1.17 -11.74
C ARG A 202 -2.67 2.53 -11.90
N ALA A 203 -3.44 3.62 -11.90
CA ALA A 203 -2.90 4.98 -11.96
C ALA A 203 -1.95 5.28 -10.79
N PHE A 204 -2.23 4.72 -9.61
CA PHE A 204 -1.37 4.81 -8.42
C PHE A 204 -0.33 3.68 -8.32
N LYS A 205 -0.13 2.88 -9.39
CA LYS A 205 0.82 1.77 -9.50
C LYS A 205 0.52 0.59 -8.57
N PHE A 206 -0.72 0.44 -8.12
CA PHE A 206 -1.20 -0.72 -7.40
C PHE A 206 -1.90 -1.71 -8.34
N LYS A 207 -1.86 -3.00 -7.97
CA LYS A 207 -2.55 -4.06 -8.71
C LYS A 207 -3.76 -4.54 -7.92
N PRO A 208 -4.97 -4.56 -8.52
CA PRO A 208 -6.12 -5.19 -7.88
C PRO A 208 -5.98 -6.71 -7.86
N ASN A 209 -6.46 -7.33 -6.79
CA ASN A 209 -6.58 -8.78 -6.68
C ASN A 209 -7.95 -9.22 -7.20
N PHE A 210 -8.01 -9.62 -8.45
CA PHE A 210 -9.26 -10.00 -9.11
C PHE A 210 -9.94 -11.18 -8.42
N ALA A 211 -9.16 -12.17 -7.93
CA ALA A 211 -9.69 -13.36 -7.29
C ALA A 211 -10.37 -13.10 -5.94
N LYS A 212 -9.97 -12.01 -5.27
CA LYS A 212 -10.52 -11.61 -3.97
C LYS A 212 -11.56 -10.49 -4.05
N THR A 213 -11.82 -9.94 -5.24
CA THR A 213 -12.88 -8.95 -5.43
C THR A 213 -14.24 -9.62 -5.27
N LYS A 214 -15.09 -9.05 -4.41
CA LYS A 214 -16.42 -9.59 -4.09
C LYS A 214 -17.49 -8.53 -4.20
N ILE A 215 -18.67 -8.94 -4.62
CA ILE A 215 -19.91 -8.15 -4.61
C ILE A 215 -20.90 -8.94 -3.77
N SER A 216 -21.49 -8.29 -2.77
CA SER A 216 -22.55 -8.83 -1.91
C SER A 216 -23.76 -7.92 -1.98
N SER A 217 -24.96 -8.51 -1.98
CA SER A 217 -26.28 -7.83 -1.98
C SER A 217 -27.17 -8.50 -0.96
#